data_f2ee2f659368ac396494b312d6f44e72
#
_entry.id   f2ee2f659368ac396494b312d6f44e72
#
_cell.length_a   1.000
_cell.length_b   1.000
_cell.length_c   1.000
_cell.angle_alpha   90.00
_cell.angle_beta   90.00
_cell.angle_gamma   90.00
#
_symmetry.space_group_name_H-M   'P 1'
#
loop_
_entity.id
_entity.type
_entity.pdbx_description
1 polymer ?
#
loop_
_entity_poly.entity_id
_entity_poly.type
_entity_poly.pdbx_seq_one_letter_code
_entity_poly.pdbx_strand_id
1 'polypeptide(L)'
;MSETPLRIHIHDWCGHTFQAQLSRELARRGLVVEHSYSSEYVGGKGRLELEPGDPETLSFTTVTAARPFEKYSPVGRLRYELSYADAWISRLNETRPDVVVICNTPLLTAERFRSWARRTQTPWVLWHQDIISLALGEELHRKLPNPIAQLGARTLSWLERRIVQSATRVVAIGDEFRRHYDRDWKLRRPGVSVIPNWAPLNEITPRPLDNPWSADWVTERGDVTLIYAGTLGRKHNPGLLVDLIKAVQERGVDARLVVASEGEGAEVIRTRMGEVPVAAIRVIDFQPAEQLSDMLSSGDILVAILEPGASKFSIPSKVLSYLAAGRPVLGLMPADNPAANDIVAAGGLVAPPTPQGIAQAAEWVAAIGDDGAVRAELGQRSRKLAEDKFDISHITDQFAKTLSAAAKEA
;
A
#
# COMPACT_ATOMS: atom_id res chain seq x y z
N MET A 1 7.76 -20.23 -34.79
CA MET A 1 6.74 -20.94 -33.97
C MET A 1 6.31 -19.99 -32.88
N SER A 2 5.08 -19.51 -32.87
CA SER A 2 4.60 -18.66 -31.74
C SER A 2 4.53 -19.56 -30.51
N GLU A 3 5.34 -19.27 -29.51
CA GLU A 3 5.20 -19.90 -28.19
C GLU A 3 3.77 -19.62 -27.68
N THR A 4 3.12 -20.64 -27.18
CA THR A 4 1.80 -20.51 -26.55
C THR A 4 1.93 -19.50 -25.40
N PRO A 5 1.08 -18.47 -25.32
CA PRO A 5 1.19 -17.47 -24.27
C PRO A 5 1.04 -18.10 -22.87
N LEU A 6 1.89 -17.66 -21.94
CA LEU A 6 1.90 -18.14 -20.55
C LEU A 6 0.55 -17.84 -19.87
N ARG A 7 -0.03 -18.85 -19.23
CA ARG A 7 -1.30 -18.77 -18.50
C ARG A 7 -1.01 -18.52 -17.02
N ILE A 8 -1.43 -17.37 -16.53
CA ILE A 8 -1.17 -16.91 -15.17
C ILE A 8 -2.47 -16.81 -14.39
N HIS A 9 -2.49 -17.37 -13.19
CA HIS A 9 -3.56 -17.16 -12.24
C HIS A 9 -3.08 -16.27 -11.10
N ILE A 10 -3.63 -15.06 -10.98
CA ILE A 10 -3.34 -14.14 -9.88
C ILE A 10 -4.47 -14.26 -8.85
N HIS A 11 -4.11 -14.61 -7.64
CA HIS A 11 -5.05 -14.66 -6.52
C HIS A 11 -4.73 -13.58 -5.50
N ASP A 12 -5.66 -12.63 -5.35
CA ASP A 12 -5.65 -11.61 -4.30
C ASP A 12 -6.94 -11.71 -3.49
N TRP A 13 -6.86 -12.29 -2.30
CA TRP A 13 -8.06 -12.49 -1.47
C TRP A 13 -8.84 -11.19 -1.23
N CYS A 14 -8.15 -10.07 -1.10
CA CYS A 14 -8.77 -8.77 -0.86
C CYS A 14 -9.35 -8.09 -2.11
N GLY A 15 -8.79 -8.36 -3.29
CA GLY A 15 -9.15 -7.68 -4.54
C GLY A 15 -8.65 -6.23 -4.58
N HIS A 16 -7.43 -5.97 -4.15
CA HIS A 16 -6.88 -4.63 -4.09
C HIS A 16 -6.48 -4.06 -5.48
N THR A 17 -6.35 -2.74 -5.54
CA THR A 17 -6.07 -1.99 -6.77
C THR A 17 -4.78 -2.42 -7.47
N PHE A 18 -3.68 -2.59 -6.73
CA PHE A 18 -2.39 -2.97 -7.33
C PHE A 18 -2.46 -4.30 -8.06
N GLN A 19 -3.09 -5.31 -7.47
CA GLN A 19 -3.21 -6.64 -8.07
C GLN A 19 -4.07 -6.62 -9.32
N ALA A 20 -5.18 -5.88 -9.32
CA ALA A 20 -6.04 -5.73 -10.48
C ALA A 20 -5.34 -4.98 -11.62
N GLN A 21 -4.57 -3.93 -11.32
CA GLN A 21 -3.78 -3.19 -12.31
C GLN A 21 -2.67 -4.05 -12.91
N LEU A 22 -1.94 -4.82 -12.09
CA LEU A 22 -0.91 -5.75 -12.58
C LEU A 22 -1.51 -6.78 -13.54
N SER A 23 -2.69 -7.32 -13.22
CA SER A 23 -3.38 -8.30 -14.08
C SER A 23 -3.67 -7.72 -15.45
N ARG A 24 -4.16 -6.47 -15.53
CA ARG A 24 -4.39 -5.76 -16.80
C ARG A 24 -3.10 -5.56 -17.58
N GLU A 25 -2.06 -5.09 -16.91
CA GLU A 25 -0.78 -4.82 -17.56
C GLU A 25 -0.09 -6.08 -18.08
N LEU A 26 -0.18 -7.19 -17.37
CA LEU A 26 0.33 -8.49 -17.86
C LEU A 26 -0.47 -8.99 -19.06
N ALA A 27 -1.80 -8.84 -19.04
CA ALA A 27 -2.64 -9.21 -20.15
C ALA A 27 -2.37 -8.35 -21.39
N ARG A 28 -2.14 -7.03 -21.25
CA ARG A 28 -1.73 -6.13 -22.35
C ARG A 28 -0.38 -6.53 -22.96
N ARG A 29 0.46 -7.28 -22.25
CA ARG A 29 1.71 -7.87 -22.76
C ARG A 29 1.51 -9.23 -23.44
N GLY A 30 0.26 -9.62 -23.68
CA GLY A 30 -0.09 -10.85 -24.40
C GLY A 30 -0.09 -12.11 -23.53
N LEU A 31 -0.04 -11.97 -22.21
CA LEU A 31 -0.20 -13.11 -21.30
C LEU A 31 -1.69 -13.41 -21.09
N VAL A 32 -2.02 -14.68 -20.83
CA VAL A 32 -3.39 -15.07 -20.44
C VAL A 32 -3.51 -14.98 -18.94
N VAL A 33 -4.33 -14.07 -18.44
CA VAL A 33 -4.42 -13.75 -17.00
C VAL A 33 -5.83 -13.98 -16.48
N GLU A 34 -5.97 -14.84 -15.49
CA GLU A 34 -7.14 -14.94 -14.65
C GLU A 34 -6.84 -14.34 -13.29
N HIS A 35 -7.61 -13.33 -12.89
CA HIS A 35 -7.53 -12.70 -11.57
C HIS A 35 -8.68 -13.17 -10.69
N SER A 36 -8.38 -13.84 -9.58
CA SER A 36 -9.40 -14.31 -8.63
C SER A 36 -9.32 -13.57 -7.29
N TYR A 37 -10.48 -13.32 -6.70
CA TYR A 37 -10.61 -12.61 -5.42
C TYR A 37 -11.82 -13.11 -4.62
N SER A 38 -11.89 -12.77 -3.31
CA SER A 38 -13.01 -13.18 -2.46
C SER A 38 -14.26 -12.33 -2.73
N SER A 39 -15.41 -13.00 -2.86
CA SER A 39 -16.72 -12.34 -2.92
C SER A 39 -17.08 -11.65 -1.61
N GLU A 40 -16.57 -12.12 -0.48
CA GLU A 40 -17.01 -11.74 0.87
C GLU A 40 -16.15 -10.68 1.55
N TYR A 41 -14.98 -10.35 1.00
CA TYR A 41 -14.15 -9.29 1.55
C TYR A 41 -14.77 -7.92 1.25
N VAL A 42 -15.03 -7.16 2.32
CA VAL A 42 -15.56 -5.79 2.24
C VAL A 42 -14.43 -4.83 2.62
N GLY A 43 -13.86 -4.16 1.66
CA GLY A 43 -12.79 -3.18 1.82
C GLY A 43 -12.55 -2.42 0.51
N GLY A 44 -11.56 -1.55 0.48
CA GLY A 44 -11.20 -0.82 -0.73
C GLY A 44 -10.75 -1.78 -1.83
N LYS A 45 -11.68 -2.12 -2.73
CA LYS A 45 -11.42 -2.97 -3.89
C LYS A 45 -10.89 -2.16 -5.06
N GLY A 46 -10.07 -2.81 -5.88
CA GLY A 46 -9.71 -2.31 -7.21
C GLY A 46 -10.88 -2.48 -8.19
N ARG A 47 -10.64 -2.12 -9.43
CA ARG A 47 -11.59 -2.36 -10.53
C ARG A 47 -11.49 -3.83 -10.95
N LEU A 48 -12.43 -4.65 -10.50
CA LEU A 48 -12.43 -6.11 -10.62
C LEU A 48 -13.43 -6.63 -11.68
N GLU A 49 -13.82 -5.76 -12.60
CA GLU A 49 -14.65 -6.07 -13.77
C GLU A 49 -13.87 -5.66 -15.02
N LEU A 50 -14.20 -6.28 -16.15
CA LEU A 50 -13.61 -5.88 -17.43
C LEU A 50 -14.05 -4.48 -17.81
N GLU A 51 -13.09 -3.68 -18.27
CA GLU A 51 -13.31 -2.31 -18.74
C GLU A 51 -13.14 -2.24 -20.26
N PRO A 52 -13.74 -1.24 -20.93
CA PRO A 52 -13.51 -1.02 -22.35
C PRO A 52 -12.01 -0.88 -22.65
N GLY A 53 -11.50 -1.70 -23.56
CA GLY A 53 -10.08 -1.75 -23.93
C GLY A 53 -9.23 -2.74 -23.13
N ASP A 54 -9.80 -3.48 -22.18
CA ASP A 54 -9.11 -4.61 -21.56
C ASP A 54 -8.93 -5.75 -22.59
N PRO A 55 -7.78 -6.45 -22.58
CA PRO A 55 -7.53 -7.58 -23.49
C PRO A 55 -8.49 -8.75 -23.27
N GLU A 56 -8.87 -9.46 -24.33
CA GLU A 56 -9.69 -10.68 -24.26
C GLU A 56 -9.02 -11.80 -23.43
N THR A 57 -7.71 -11.72 -23.26
CA THR A 57 -6.91 -12.66 -22.45
C THR A 57 -6.99 -12.41 -20.96
N LEU A 58 -7.72 -11.38 -20.51
CA LEU A 58 -7.95 -11.06 -19.11
C LEU A 58 -9.33 -11.54 -18.66
N SER A 59 -9.39 -12.11 -17.46
CA SER A 59 -10.65 -12.43 -16.79
C SER A 59 -10.58 -12.14 -15.29
N PHE A 60 -11.70 -11.73 -14.71
CA PHE A 60 -11.88 -11.58 -13.27
C PHE A 60 -12.88 -12.62 -12.77
N THR A 61 -12.55 -13.31 -11.70
CA THR A 61 -13.38 -14.40 -11.14
C THR A 61 -13.50 -14.26 -9.64
N THR A 62 -14.73 -14.27 -9.13
CA THR A 62 -14.98 -14.32 -7.68
C THR A 62 -14.86 -15.75 -7.18
N VAL A 63 -14.20 -15.92 -6.04
CA VAL A 63 -14.18 -17.17 -5.28
C VAL A 63 -15.10 -17.02 -4.07
N THR A 64 -16.08 -17.91 -3.97
CA THR A 64 -17.05 -17.91 -2.86
C THR A 64 -16.85 -19.19 -2.05
N ALA A 65 -16.68 -19.01 -0.72
CA ALA A 65 -16.58 -20.15 0.19
C ALA A 65 -17.96 -20.79 0.38
N ALA A 66 -18.00 -22.11 0.57
CA ALA A 66 -19.26 -22.79 0.95
C ALA A 66 -19.70 -22.47 2.39
N ARG A 67 -18.85 -21.80 3.17
CA ARG A 67 -19.13 -21.39 4.55
C ARG A 67 -19.06 -19.88 4.68
N PRO A 68 -19.95 -19.24 5.48
CA PRO A 68 -19.96 -17.79 5.64
C PRO A 68 -18.71 -17.30 6.39
N PHE A 69 -18.31 -16.04 6.12
CA PHE A 69 -17.24 -15.38 6.83
C PHE A 69 -17.69 -14.89 8.20
N GLU A 70 -17.17 -15.50 9.27
CA GLU A 70 -17.45 -15.14 10.66
C GLU A 70 -16.28 -14.34 11.24
N LYS A 71 -16.34 -13.02 11.16
CA LYS A 71 -15.25 -12.12 11.55
C LYS A 71 -14.78 -12.28 13.01
N TYR A 72 -15.70 -12.61 13.92
CA TYR A 72 -15.44 -12.63 15.37
C TYR A 72 -15.34 -14.03 15.97
N SER A 73 -15.55 -15.07 15.18
CA SER A 73 -15.46 -16.47 15.61
C SER A 73 -14.15 -17.09 15.11
N PRO A 74 -13.17 -17.41 15.98
CA PRO A 74 -11.91 -18.05 15.54
C PRO A 74 -12.14 -19.38 14.82
N VAL A 75 -13.08 -20.19 15.32
CA VAL A 75 -13.42 -21.49 14.72
C VAL A 75 -14.19 -21.30 13.41
N GLY A 76 -15.11 -20.35 13.37
CA GLY A 76 -15.85 -19.98 12.15
C GLY A 76 -14.88 -19.49 11.07
N ARG A 77 -13.94 -18.62 11.44
CA ARG A 77 -12.91 -18.14 10.54
C ARG A 77 -12.01 -19.25 9.99
N LEU A 78 -11.57 -20.17 10.84
CA LEU A 78 -10.80 -21.34 10.42
C LEU A 78 -11.57 -22.18 9.38
N ARG A 79 -12.84 -22.48 9.67
CA ARG A 79 -13.71 -23.24 8.74
C ARG A 79 -13.93 -22.51 7.43
N TYR A 80 -14.10 -21.20 7.48
CA TYR A 80 -14.21 -20.36 6.30
C TYR A 80 -12.94 -20.42 5.45
N GLU A 81 -11.76 -20.16 6.03
CA GLU A 81 -10.49 -20.15 5.29
C GLU A 81 -10.18 -21.48 4.60
N LEU A 82 -10.51 -22.61 5.25
CA LEU A 82 -10.34 -23.93 4.64
C LEU A 82 -11.35 -24.17 3.51
N SER A 83 -12.62 -23.80 3.71
CA SER A 83 -13.66 -23.91 2.68
C SER A 83 -13.38 -23.02 1.48
N TYR A 84 -12.87 -21.82 1.74
CA TYR A 84 -12.44 -20.90 0.70
C TYR A 84 -11.28 -21.46 -0.12
N ALA A 85 -10.27 -22.01 0.56
CA ALA A 85 -9.14 -22.67 -0.10
C ALA A 85 -9.58 -23.81 -1.00
N ASP A 86 -10.55 -24.63 -0.57
CA ASP A 86 -11.06 -25.73 -1.37
C ASP A 86 -11.79 -25.24 -2.63
N ALA A 87 -12.61 -24.20 -2.52
CA ALA A 87 -13.29 -23.60 -3.67
C ALA A 87 -12.28 -23.01 -4.68
N TRP A 88 -11.26 -22.29 -4.19
CA TRP A 88 -10.22 -21.73 -5.03
C TRP A 88 -9.38 -22.84 -5.71
N ILE A 89 -8.97 -23.87 -4.98
CA ILE A 89 -8.22 -25.03 -5.52
C ILE A 89 -9.04 -25.76 -6.58
N SER A 90 -10.36 -25.87 -6.43
CA SER A 90 -11.23 -26.44 -7.47
C SER A 90 -11.09 -25.65 -8.78
N ARG A 91 -11.13 -24.31 -8.69
CA ARG A 91 -10.92 -23.44 -9.86
C ARG A 91 -9.54 -23.64 -10.51
N LEU A 92 -8.48 -23.75 -9.70
CA LEU A 92 -7.13 -24.03 -10.22
C LEU A 92 -7.03 -25.37 -10.93
N ASN A 93 -7.72 -26.41 -10.47
CA ASN A 93 -7.78 -27.72 -11.14
C ASN A 93 -8.48 -27.64 -12.51
N GLU A 94 -9.47 -26.75 -12.66
CA GLU A 94 -10.18 -26.53 -13.92
C GLU A 94 -9.32 -25.75 -14.91
N THR A 95 -8.69 -24.66 -14.47
CA THR A 95 -7.98 -23.72 -15.34
C THR A 95 -6.55 -24.16 -15.66
N ARG A 96 -5.92 -24.93 -14.77
CA ARG A 96 -4.54 -25.45 -14.90
C ARG A 96 -3.55 -24.38 -15.38
N PRO A 97 -3.33 -23.31 -14.59
CA PRO A 97 -2.38 -22.27 -14.95
C PRO A 97 -0.95 -22.79 -15.00
N ASP A 98 -0.12 -22.17 -15.85
CA ASP A 98 1.32 -22.47 -15.90
C ASP A 98 2.05 -21.91 -14.69
N VAL A 99 1.55 -20.80 -14.12
CA VAL A 99 2.09 -20.18 -12.91
C VAL A 99 0.95 -19.54 -12.07
N VAL A 100 1.03 -19.66 -10.75
CA VAL A 100 0.10 -19.00 -9.82
C VAL A 100 0.82 -17.90 -9.05
N VAL A 101 0.23 -16.71 -8.96
CA VAL A 101 0.65 -15.65 -8.05
C VAL A 101 -0.32 -15.60 -6.90
N ILE A 102 0.18 -15.60 -5.66
CA ILE A 102 -0.66 -15.38 -4.47
C ILE A 102 -0.28 -14.10 -3.77
N CYS A 103 -1.28 -13.33 -3.36
CA CYS A 103 -1.11 -12.06 -2.68
C CYS A 103 -2.20 -11.89 -1.61
N ASN A 104 -1.89 -11.24 -0.50
CA ASN A 104 -2.85 -10.92 0.58
C ASN A 104 -3.75 -12.09 1.00
N THR A 105 -3.25 -13.31 0.88
CA THR A 105 -4.00 -14.54 1.12
C THR A 105 -3.91 -14.93 2.60
N PRO A 106 -5.02 -15.24 3.29
CA PRO A 106 -5.00 -15.72 4.67
C PRO A 106 -4.08 -16.94 4.84
N LEU A 107 -3.35 -17.02 5.97
CA LEU A 107 -2.28 -17.99 6.16
C LEU A 107 -2.72 -19.45 6.01
N LEU A 108 -3.91 -19.81 6.47
CA LEU A 108 -4.41 -21.16 6.36
C LEU A 108 -4.83 -21.51 4.93
N THR A 109 -5.43 -20.54 4.22
CA THR A 109 -5.72 -20.66 2.79
C THR A 109 -4.43 -20.84 1.99
N ALA A 110 -3.41 -20.02 2.28
CA ALA A 110 -2.10 -20.11 1.62
C ALA A 110 -1.39 -21.44 1.91
N GLU A 111 -1.47 -21.98 3.14
CA GLU A 111 -0.90 -23.29 3.49
C GLU A 111 -1.60 -24.45 2.76
N ARG A 112 -2.92 -24.38 2.63
CA ARG A 112 -3.67 -25.39 1.87
C ARG A 112 -3.33 -25.33 0.39
N PHE A 113 -3.25 -24.13 -0.17
CA PHE A 113 -2.76 -23.90 -1.54
C PHE A 113 -1.34 -24.44 -1.73
N ARG A 114 -0.40 -24.10 -0.81
CA ARG A 114 0.98 -24.61 -0.84
C ARG A 114 1.02 -26.13 -0.92
N SER A 115 0.15 -26.80 -0.14
CA SER A 115 0.07 -28.27 -0.13
C SER A 115 -0.45 -28.82 -1.45
N TRP A 116 -1.38 -28.12 -2.10
CA TRP A 116 -1.86 -28.44 -3.45
C TRP A 116 -0.76 -28.21 -4.50
N ALA A 117 -0.14 -27.04 -4.53
CA ALA A 117 0.91 -26.70 -5.49
C ALA A 117 2.08 -27.70 -5.47
N ARG A 118 2.47 -28.17 -4.25
CA ARG A 118 3.49 -29.23 -4.12
C ARG A 118 3.06 -30.56 -4.71
N ARG A 119 1.76 -30.95 -4.60
CA ARG A 119 1.27 -32.22 -5.16
C ARG A 119 1.13 -32.17 -6.67
N THR A 120 0.76 -31.03 -7.21
CA THR A 120 0.56 -30.82 -8.64
C THR A 120 1.82 -30.36 -9.36
N GLN A 121 2.91 -30.12 -8.63
CA GLN A 121 4.15 -29.52 -9.15
C GLN A 121 3.92 -28.17 -9.85
N THR A 122 2.87 -27.44 -9.46
CA THR A 122 2.55 -26.14 -10.06
C THR A 122 3.48 -25.07 -9.49
N PRO A 123 4.26 -24.36 -10.32
CA PRO A 123 5.11 -23.27 -9.88
C PRO A 123 4.27 -22.07 -9.42
N TRP A 124 4.77 -21.37 -8.43
CA TRP A 124 4.03 -20.22 -7.90
C TRP A 124 4.93 -19.13 -7.33
N VAL A 125 4.45 -17.92 -7.40
CA VAL A 125 5.11 -16.72 -6.90
C VAL A 125 4.31 -16.16 -5.74
N LEU A 126 4.98 -15.92 -4.60
CA LEU A 126 4.40 -15.14 -3.52
C LEU A 126 4.70 -13.67 -3.77
N TRP A 127 3.66 -12.86 -3.97
CA TRP A 127 3.77 -11.42 -3.93
C TRP A 127 3.47 -10.93 -2.51
N HIS A 128 4.53 -10.69 -1.73
CA HIS A 128 4.45 -10.45 -0.30
C HIS A 128 4.34 -8.96 0.00
N GLN A 129 3.13 -8.51 0.33
CA GLN A 129 2.78 -7.11 0.60
C GLN A 129 2.88 -6.75 2.08
N ASP A 130 2.61 -7.71 2.98
CA ASP A 130 2.65 -7.56 4.42
C ASP A 130 3.13 -8.86 5.07
N ILE A 131 3.84 -8.76 6.20
CA ILE A 131 4.15 -9.93 7.02
C ILE A 131 3.00 -10.14 8.01
N ILE A 132 2.05 -10.98 7.59
CA ILE A 132 0.77 -11.21 8.29
C ILE A 132 1.00 -11.73 9.71
N SER A 133 2.00 -12.60 9.91
CA SER A 133 2.30 -13.17 11.23
C SER A 133 2.74 -12.13 12.25
N LEU A 134 3.38 -11.05 11.84
CA LEU A 134 3.74 -9.96 12.74
C LEU A 134 2.49 -9.20 13.19
N ALA A 135 1.65 -8.79 12.26
CA ALA A 135 0.41 -8.07 12.59
C ALA A 135 -0.53 -8.89 13.47
N LEU A 136 -0.70 -10.18 13.16
CA LEU A 136 -1.50 -11.09 13.99
C LEU A 136 -0.83 -11.38 15.34
N GLY A 137 0.50 -11.46 15.39
CA GLY A 137 1.26 -11.63 16.63
C GLY A 137 1.08 -10.47 17.60
N GLU A 138 1.12 -9.22 17.11
CA GLU A 138 0.83 -8.02 17.90
C GLU A 138 -0.62 -8.05 18.45
N GLU A 139 -1.57 -8.48 17.62
CA GLU A 139 -2.97 -8.62 18.04
C GLU A 139 -3.13 -9.68 19.14
N LEU A 140 -2.40 -10.81 19.03
CA LEU A 140 -2.39 -11.84 20.08
C LEU A 140 -1.83 -11.31 21.40
N HIS A 141 -0.71 -10.59 21.37
CA HIS A 141 -0.11 -9.99 22.58
C HIS A 141 -1.02 -8.97 23.26
N ARG A 142 -1.86 -8.30 22.49
CA ARG A 142 -2.84 -7.35 23.02
C ARG A 142 -4.06 -8.01 23.68
N LYS A 143 -4.42 -9.21 23.22
CA LYS A 143 -5.66 -9.91 23.65
C LYS A 143 -5.44 -11.04 24.63
N LEU A 144 -4.25 -11.64 24.66
CA LEU A 144 -3.97 -12.87 25.40
C LEU A 144 -2.80 -12.70 26.38
N PRO A 145 -2.77 -13.50 27.47
CA PRO A 145 -1.61 -13.57 28.35
C PRO A 145 -0.32 -13.92 27.59
N ASN A 146 0.80 -13.32 28.01
CA ASN A 146 2.09 -13.42 27.32
C ASN A 146 2.51 -14.83 26.89
N PRO A 147 2.44 -15.90 27.70
CA PRO A 147 2.87 -17.23 27.28
C PRO A 147 2.07 -17.76 26.09
N ILE A 148 0.75 -17.55 26.10
CA ILE A 148 -0.15 -18.01 25.04
C ILE A 148 0.04 -17.17 23.78
N ALA A 149 0.11 -15.84 23.93
CA ALA A 149 0.37 -14.91 22.83
C ALA A 149 1.70 -15.22 22.12
N GLN A 150 2.76 -15.47 22.89
CA GLN A 150 4.08 -15.80 22.35
C GLN A 150 4.10 -17.12 21.58
N LEU A 151 3.42 -18.17 22.12
CA LEU A 151 3.30 -19.44 21.40
C LEU A 151 2.50 -19.27 20.10
N GLY A 152 1.39 -18.53 20.13
CA GLY A 152 0.59 -18.22 18.95
C GLY A 152 1.38 -17.44 17.90
N ALA A 153 2.08 -16.39 18.29
CA ALA A 153 2.91 -15.58 17.40
C ALA A 153 4.04 -16.41 16.75
N ARG A 154 4.71 -17.27 17.52
CA ARG A 154 5.73 -18.19 16.98
C ARG A 154 5.14 -19.18 15.98
N THR A 155 3.94 -19.71 16.24
CA THR A 155 3.25 -20.64 15.34
C THR A 155 2.87 -19.95 14.03
N LEU A 156 2.33 -18.73 14.08
CA LEU A 156 2.00 -17.93 12.90
C LEU A 156 3.26 -17.62 12.08
N SER A 157 4.33 -17.18 12.74
CA SER A 157 5.61 -16.89 12.07
C SER A 157 6.22 -18.14 11.42
N TRP A 158 6.15 -19.29 12.10
CA TRP A 158 6.60 -20.57 11.53
C TRP A 158 5.77 -20.94 10.30
N LEU A 159 4.46 -20.77 10.35
CA LEU A 159 3.57 -21.08 9.23
C LEU A 159 3.87 -20.18 8.02
N GLU A 160 3.96 -18.87 8.23
CA GLU A 160 4.24 -17.92 7.16
C GLU A 160 5.64 -18.14 6.56
N ARG A 161 6.66 -18.33 7.42
CA ARG A 161 8.01 -18.73 6.98
C ARG A 161 7.98 -19.95 6.07
N ARG A 162 7.21 -20.99 6.44
CA ARG A 162 7.08 -22.23 5.66
C ARG A 162 6.42 -21.98 4.31
N ILE A 163 5.42 -21.11 4.26
CA ILE A 163 4.78 -20.69 3.01
C ILE A 163 5.80 -19.97 2.12
N VAL A 164 6.46 -18.93 2.63
CA VAL A 164 7.49 -18.17 1.91
C VAL A 164 8.59 -19.10 1.38
N GLN A 165 9.10 -20.01 2.22
CA GLN A 165 10.20 -20.91 1.88
C GLN A 165 9.85 -21.92 0.77
N SER A 166 8.57 -22.20 0.55
CA SER A 166 8.11 -23.17 -0.43
C SER A 166 7.67 -22.57 -1.75
N ALA A 167 7.62 -21.23 -1.85
CA ALA A 167 7.36 -20.54 -3.12
C ALA A 167 8.49 -20.83 -4.12
N THR A 168 8.16 -20.95 -5.40
CA THR A 168 9.16 -21.03 -6.47
C THR A 168 9.97 -19.74 -6.49
N ARG A 169 9.29 -18.59 -6.39
CA ARG A 169 9.90 -17.26 -6.25
C ARG A 169 9.08 -16.39 -5.32
N VAL A 170 9.74 -15.36 -4.75
CA VAL A 170 9.08 -14.35 -3.93
C VAL A 170 9.31 -12.97 -4.54
N VAL A 171 8.26 -12.18 -4.66
CA VAL A 171 8.31 -10.76 -4.92
C VAL A 171 7.99 -10.04 -3.61
N ALA A 172 8.96 -9.31 -3.07
CA ALA A 172 8.81 -8.46 -1.89
C ALA A 172 8.75 -6.99 -2.31
N ILE A 173 7.95 -6.19 -1.63
CA ILE A 173 7.77 -4.76 -2.01
C ILE A 173 8.86 -3.84 -1.47
N GLY A 174 9.76 -4.34 -0.64
CA GLY A 174 10.87 -3.58 -0.07
C GLY A 174 12.00 -4.48 0.45
N ASP A 175 13.19 -3.91 0.60
CA ASP A 175 14.38 -4.62 1.09
C ASP A 175 14.27 -5.09 2.55
N GLU A 176 13.37 -4.48 3.33
CA GLU A 176 13.08 -4.87 4.71
C GLU A 176 12.57 -6.31 4.80
N PHE A 177 11.76 -6.73 3.82
CA PHE A 177 11.29 -8.11 3.69
C PHE A 177 12.47 -9.07 3.52
N ARG A 178 13.38 -8.75 2.59
CA ARG A 178 14.59 -9.57 2.36
C ARG A 178 15.46 -9.64 3.61
N ARG A 179 15.69 -8.51 4.28
CA ARG A 179 16.43 -8.47 5.56
C ARG A 179 15.78 -9.34 6.66
N HIS A 180 14.44 -9.31 6.75
CA HIS A 180 13.70 -10.16 7.67
C HIS A 180 13.84 -11.65 7.32
N TYR A 181 13.74 -11.99 6.04
CA TYR A 181 13.95 -13.37 5.62
C TYR A 181 15.34 -13.88 5.94
N ASP A 182 16.36 -13.08 5.74
CA ASP A 182 17.76 -13.48 5.98
C ASP A 182 18.08 -13.56 7.47
N ARG A 183 17.67 -12.57 8.27
CA ARG A 183 18.05 -12.44 9.68
C ARG A 183 17.16 -13.23 10.61
N ASP A 184 15.84 -13.05 10.47
CA ASP A 184 14.85 -13.56 11.43
C ASP A 184 14.39 -14.96 11.07
N TRP A 185 14.11 -15.18 9.79
CA TRP A 185 13.66 -16.48 9.30
C TRP A 185 14.78 -17.38 8.79
N LYS A 186 15.97 -16.85 8.50
CA LYS A 186 17.15 -17.58 7.96
C LYS A 186 16.73 -18.46 6.77
N LEU A 187 16.03 -17.88 5.82
CA LEU A 187 15.58 -18.59 4.63
C LEU A 187 16.78 -18.94 3.74
N ARG A 188 16.79 -20.17 3.22
CA ARG A 188 17.84 -20.65 2.30
C ARG A 188 17.37 -20.66 0.84
N ARG A 189 16.10 -20.50 0.59
CA ARG A 189 15.37 -20.41 -0.70
C ARG A 189 14.04 -19.69 -0.40
N PRO A 190 13.38 -19.12 -1.35
CA PRO A 190 13.47 -19.04 -2.81
C PRO A 190 14.28 -17.81 -3.26
N GLY A 191 14.43 -17.63 -4.60
CA GLY A 191 14.90 -16.38 -5.16
C GLY A 191 13.94 -15.24 -4.81
N VAL A 192 14.45 -14.23 -4.11
CA VAL A 192 13.67 -13.06 -3.71
C VAL A 192 13.99 -11.90 -4.65
N SER A 193 12.98 -11.43 -5.37
CA SER A 193 13.02 -10.18 -6.12
C SER A 193 12.39 -9.07 -5.29
N VAL A 194 13.05 -7.92 -5.18
CA VAL A 194 12.45 -6.73 -4.59
C VAL A 194 11.85 -5.90 -5.71
N ILE A 195 10.52 -5.86 -5.77
CA ILE A 195 9.77 -5.12 -6.79
C ILE A 195 8.73 -4.27 -6.04
N PRO A 196 8.89 -2.93 -5.99
CA PRO A 196 7.99 -2.06 -5.26
C PRO A 196 6.59 -2.01 -5.91
N ASN A 197 5.62 -1.51 -5.18
CA ASN A 197 4.37 -1.04 -5.77
C ASN A 197 4.63 0.21 -6.61
N TRP A 198 3.72 0.58 -7.48
CA TRP A 198 3.86 1.69 -8.43
C TRP A 198 3.09 2.93 -8.03
N ALA A 199 3.48 4.05 -8.60
CA ALA A 199 2.75 5.30 -8.49
C ALA A 199 1.61 5.35 -9.53
N PRO A 200 0.44 5.92 -9.19
CA PRO A 200 -0.69 6.01 -10.11
C PRO A 200 -0.49 7.15 -11.12
N LEU A 201 0.56 7.07 -11.95
CA LEU A 201 1.03 8.13 -12.83
C LEU A 201 0.02 8.55 -13.90
N ASN A 202 -0.85 7.62 -14.33
CA ASN A 202 -1.91 7.87 -15.31
C ASN A 202 -3.18 8.46 -14.66
N GLU A 203 -3.37 8.23 -13.36
CA GLU A 203 -4.55 8.69 -12.62
C GLU A 203 -4.26 10.02 -11.90
N ILE A 204 -3.02 10.20 -11.44
CA ILE A 204 -2.57 11.41 -10.73
C ILE A 204 -1.50 12.10 -11.57
N THR A 205 -1.86 13.30 -12.06
CA THR A 205 -0.98 14.15 -12.84
C THR A 205 -0.81 15.51 -12.16
N PRO A 206 0.36 16.14 -12.25
CA PRO A 206 0.56 17.48 -11.74
C PRO A 206 -0.44 18.47 -12.37
N ARG A 207 -1.06 19.29 -11.52
CA ARG A 207 -2.01 20.35 -11.90
C ARG A 207 -1.55 21.68 -11.29
N PRO A 208 -2.06 22.83 -11.78
CA PRO A 208 -1.86 24.10 -11.10
C PRO A 208 -2.34 24.07 -9.65
N LEU A 209 -1.79 24.93 -8.79
CA LEU A 209 -2.27 25.11 -7.43
C LEU A 209 -3.71 25.61 -7.41
N ASP A 210 -4.00 26.57 -8.30
CA ASP A 210 -5.34 27.09 -8.51
C ASP A 210 -6.05 26.24 -9.57
N ASN A 211 -7.02 25.47 -9.14
CA ASN A 211 -7.79 24.54 -9.93
C ASN A 211 -9.23 24.45 -9.38
N PRO A 212 -10.17 23.76 -10.03
CA PRO A 212 -11.56 23.70 -9.59
C PRO A 212 -11.72 23.22 -8.16
N TRP A 213 -10.94 22.22 -7.74
CA TRP A 213 -11.00 21.69 -6.36
C TRP A 213 -10.52 22.73 -5.34
N SER A 214 -9.42 23.45 -5.62
CA SER A 214 -8.92 24.47 -4.70
C SER A 214 -9.89 25.62 -4.50
N ALA A 215 -10.67 25.98 -5.52
CA ALA A 215 -11.69 27.03 -5.44
C ALA A 215 -12.77 26.69 -4.39
N ASP A 216 -13.11 25.42 -4.24
CA ASP A 216 -14.12 24.95 -3.28
C ASP A 216 -13.55 24.74 -1.87
N TRP A 217 -12.32 24.26 -1.76
CA TRP A 217 -11.78 23.74 -0.50
C TRP A 217 -10.61 24.52 0.08
N VAL A 218 -9.91 25.34 -0.73
CA VAL A 218 -8.78 26.20 -0.30
C VAL A 218 -9.15 27.68 -0.51
N THR A 219 -10.30 28.08 0.00
CA THR A 219 -10.87 29.42 -0.19
C THR A 219 -10.03 30.55 0.43
N GLU A 220 -9.28 30.24 1.48
CA GLU A 220 -8.34 31.14 2.13
C GLU A 220 -6.96 30.49 2.13
N ARG A 221 -6.15 30.80 1.12
CA ARG A 221 -4.75 30.41 1.10
C ARG A 221 -3.99 31.24 2.11
N GLY A 222 -3.28 30.60 3.02
CA GLY A 222 -2.23 31.24 3.77
C GLY A 222 -0.93 31.37 2.95
N ASP A 223 0.18 31.62 3.61
CA ASP A 223 1.51 31.63 3.00
C ASP A 223 1.85 30.25 2.43
N VAL A 224 1.38 29.17 3.10
CA VAL A 224 1.58 27.80 2.68
C VAL A 224 0.36 26.93 2.99
N THR A 225 -0.06 26.13 2.01
CA THR A 225 -1.14 25.15 2.15
C THR A 225 -0.58 23.72 2.18
N LEU A 226 -0.86 23.01 3.26
CA LEU A 226 -0.53 21.60 3.42
C LEU A 226 -1.76 20.74 3.14
N ILE A 227 -1.56 19.54 2.55
CA ILE A 227 -2.63 18.56 2.35
C ILE A 227 -2.23 17.21 2.92
N TYR A 228 -3.15 16.64 3.68
CA TYR A 228 -3.15 15.22 4.06
C TYR A 228 -4.34 14.53 3.39
N ALA A 229 -4.10 13.44 2.67
CA ALA A 229 -5.14 12.64 2.05
C ALA A 229 -5.01 11.16 2.41
N GLY A 230 -6.10 10.56 2.87
CA GLY A 230 -6.19 9.14 3.13
C GLY A 230 -6.61 8.78 4.55
N THR A 231 -6.71 7.47 4.81
CA THR A 231 -7.17 6.93 6.10
C THR A 231 -6.26 7.33 7.25
N LEU A 232 -6.85 7.77 8.34
CA LEU A 232 -6.22 8.01 9.64
C LEU A 232 -6.56 6.85 10.60
N GLY A 233 -5.97 5.69 10.35
CA GLY A 233 -6.16 4.51 11.18
C GLY A 233 -5.19 4.43 12.38
N ARG A 234 -5.18 3.29 13.07
CA ARG A 234 -4.38 3.05 14.29
C ARG A 234 -2.86 3.20 14.14
N LYS A 235 -2.35 3.12 12.92
CA LYS A 235 -0.92 3.31 12.59
C LYS A 235 -0.53 4.78 12.43
N HIS A 236 -1.46 5.69 12.65
CA HIS A 236 -1.28 7.12 12.47
C HIS A 236 -1.65 7.83 13.77
N ASN A 237 -0.92 8.88 14.11
CA ASN A 237 -1.27 9.81 15.16
C ASN A 237 -1.82 11.09 14.53
N PRO A 238 -3.15 11.25 14.45
CA PRO A 238 -3.75 12.42 13.82
C PRO A 238 -3.35 13.73 14.48
N GLY A 239 -3.06 13.70 15.78
CA GLY A 239 -2.63 14.88 16.55
C GLY A 239 -1.37 15.55 16.01
N LEU A 240 -0.46 14.78 15.38
CA LEU A 240 0.76 15.31 14.77
C LEU A 240 0.46 16.38 13.71
N LEU A 241 -0.67 16.29 13.01
CA LEU A 241 -1.08 17.26 12.01
C LEU A 241 -1.45 18.61 12.64
N VAL A 242 -2.14 18.57 13.77
CA VAL A 242 -2.49 19.78 14.55
C VAL A 242 -1.23 20.39 15.15
N ASP A 243 -0.38 19.56 15.76
CA ASP A 243 0.88 20.00 16.36
C ASP A 243 1.82 20.66 15.32
N LEU A 244 1.84 20.09 14.09
CA LEU A 244 2.62 20.67 12.98
C LEU A 244 2.14 22.09 12.63
N ILE A 245 0.83 22.26 12.38
CA ILE A 245 0.27 23.57 12.02
C ILE A 245 0.54 24.59 13.12
N LYS A 246 0.32 24.20 14.37
CA LYS A 246 0.62 25.07 15.52
C LYS A 246 2.09 25.51 15.54
N ALA A 247 3.01 24.57 15.38
CA ALA A 247 4.45 24.88 15.37
C ALA A 247 4.90 25.74 14.18
N VAL A 248 4.24 25.62 13.01
CA VAL A 248 4.51 26.48 11.84
C VAL A 248 4.00 27.90 12.09
N GLN A 249 2.79 28.03 12.63
CA GLN A 249 2.21 29.35 12.95
C GLN A 249 2.95 30.09 14.08
N GLU A 250 3.49 29.37 15.07
CA GLU A 250 4.38 29.94 16.10
C GLU A 250 5.65 30.58 15.51
N ARG A 251 5.99 30.22 14.24
CA ARG A 251 7.11 30.85 13.48
C ARG A 251 6.67 32.01 12.61
N GLY A 252 5.42 32.45 12.72
CA GLY A 252 4.89 33.62 12.00
C GLY A 252 4.45 33.30 10.55
N VAL A 253 4.35 32.03 10.18
CA VAL A 253 3.89 31.59 8.84
C VAL A 253 2.40 31.26 8.91
N ASP A 254 1.57 31.87 8.07
CA ASP A 254 0.15 31.53 7.96
C ASP A 254 -0.01 30.21 7.20
N ALA A 255 0.10 29.11 7.94
CA ALA A 255 -0.06 27.77 7.40
C ALA A 255 -1.51 27.30 7.45
N ARG A 256 -1.99 26.73 6.33
CA ARG A 256 -3.30 26.09 6.21
C ARG A 256 -3.13 24.59 5.97
N LEU A 257 -4.03 23.79 6.55
CA LEU A 257 -4.05 22.33 6.36
C LEU A 257 -5.44 21.87 5.93
N VAL A 258 -5.50 21.16 4.82
CA VAL A 258 -6.70 20.41 4.45
C VAL A 258 -6.45 18.93 4.69
N VAL A 259 -7.36 18.31 5.44
CA VAL A 259 -7.33 16.87 5.77
C VAL A 259 -8.51 16.19 5.10
N ALA A 260 -8.25 15.44 4.02
CA ALA A 260 -9.24 14.60 3.38
C ALA A 260 -9.22 13.20 4.02
N SER A 261 -10.09 12.98 5.01
CA SER A 261 -10.15 11.75 5.79
C SER A 261 -11.48 11.61 6.52
N GLU A 262 -11.85 10.38 6.84
CA GLU A 262 -13.06 10.02 7.57
C GLU A 262 -12.76 9.17 8.80
N GLY A 263 -13.76 9.02 9.67
CA GLY A 263 -13.74 8.13 10.82
C GLY A 263 -13.01 8.71 12.03
N GLU A 264 -12.65 7.82 12.96
CA GLU A 264 -12.15 8.16 14.30
C GLU A 264 -10.95 9.12 14.28
N GLY A 265 -10.02 8.93 13.33
CA GLY A 265 -8.85 9.81 13.23
C GLY A 265 -9.18 11.23 12.76
N ALA A 266 -10.18 11.40 11.91
CA ALA A 266 -10.66 12.71 11.50
C ALA A 266 -11.36 13.43 12.68
N GLU A 267 -12.09 12.70 13.52
CA GLU A 267 -12.71 13.25 14.73
C GLU A 267 -11.68 13.75 15.76
N VAL A 268 -10.55 13.03 15.91
CA VAL A 268 -9.45 13.51 16.76
C VAL A 268 -8.97 14.89 16.31
N ILE A 269 -8.83 15.10 14.99
CA ILE A 269 -8.42 16.42 14.47
C ILE A 269 -9.52 17.45 14.76
N ARG A 270 -10.80 17.14 14.46
CA ARG A 270 -11.92 18.07 14.69
C ARG A 270 -11.99 18.53 16.16
N THR A 271 -11.76 17.63 17.12
CA THR A 271 -11.76 17.99 18.55
C THR A 271 -10.62 18.91 18.96
N ARG A 272 -9.50 18.90 18.22
CA ARG A 272 -8.31 19.71 18.50
C ARG A 272 -8.21 20.98 17.64
N MET A 273 -9.13 21.21 16.69
CA MET A 273 -9.09 22.40 15.83
C MET A 273 -9.12 23.72 16.61
N GLY A 274 -9.68 23.75 17.83
CA GLY A 274 -9.68 24.92 18.71
C GLY A 274 -8.29 25.31 19.26
N GLU A 275 -7.27 24.49 19.10
CA GLU A 275 -5.89 24.77 19.50
C GLU A 275 -5.13 25.67 18.51
N VAL A 276 -5.67 25.89 17.32
CA VAL A 276 -5.09 26.71 16.24
C VAL A 276 -6.08 27.79 15.80
N PRO A 277 -5.64 28.83 15.09
CA PRO A 277 -6.53 29.87 14.56
C PRO A 277 -7.67 29.31 13.72
N VAL A 278 -8.80 30.02 13.72
CA VAL A 278 -9.95 29.68 12.87
C VAL A 278 -9.50 29.60 11.41
N ALA A 279 -10.00 28.59 10.68
CA ALA A 279 -9.64 28.28 9.31
C ALA A 279 -8.22 27.75 9.06
N ALA A 280 -7.36 27.59 10.08
CA ALA A 280 -6.04 27.00 9.92
C ALA A 280 -6.10 25.51 9.51
N ILE A 281 -7.13 24.78 9.95
CA ILE A 281 -7.35 23.37 9.60
C ILE A 281 -8.77 23.19 9.08
N ARG A 282 -8.90 22.51 7.93
CA ARG A 282 -10.17 22.08 7.37
C ARG A 282 -10.15 20.54 7.24
N VAL A 283 -11.15 19.88 7.78
CA VAL A 283 -11.35 18.42 7.66
C VAL A 283 -12.54 18.17 6.73
N ILE A 284 -12.28 17.43 5.67
CA ILE A 284 -13.28 17.04 4.65
C ILE A 284 -13.32 15.52 4.52
N ASP A 285 -14.40 14.99 3.97
CA ASP A 285 -14.55 13.58 3.69
C ASP A 285 -13.68 13.13 2.52
N PHE A 286 -13.58 11.82 2.28
CA PHE A 286 -12.84 11.29 1.14
C PHE A 286 -13.38 11.88 -0.15
N GLN A 287 -12.45 12.24 -1.02
CA GLN A 287 -12.79 12.82 -2.32
C GLN A 287 -12.88 11.73 -3.40
N PRO A 288 -13.72 11.91 -4.42
CA PRO A 288 -13.78 11.02 -5.58
C PRO A 288 -12.43 10.87 -6.26
N ALA A 289 -12.16 9.69 -6.84
CA ALA A 289 -10.88 9.38 -7.48
C ALA A 289 -10.52 10.38 -8.58
N GLU A 290 -11.52 10.87 -9.31
CA GLU A 290 -11.39 11.84 -10.40
C GLU A 290 -10.86 13.21 -9.93
N GLN A 291 -11.06 13.53 -8.65
CA GLN A 291 -10.62 14.79 -8.04
C GLN A 291 -9.24 14.69 -7.38
N LEU A 292 -8.65 13.50 -7.28
CA LEU A 292 -7.38 13.30 -6.57
C LEU A 292 -6.23 14.11 -7.16
N SER A 293 -6.15 14.24 -8.48
CA SER A 293 -5.11 15.07 -9.12
C SER A 293 -5.22 16.52 -8.71
N ASP A 294 -6.42 17.08 -8.78
CA ASP A 294 -6.67 18.48 -8.42
C ASP A 294 -6.46 18.70 -6.92
N MET A 295 -7.01 17.83 -6.08
CA MET A 295 -6.85 17.89 -4.63
C MET A 295 -5.37 17.89 -4.22
N LEU A 296 -4.61 16.89 -4.64
CA LEU A 296 -3.20 16.78 -4.24
C LEU A 296 -2.36 17.92 -4.82
N SER A 297 -2.71 18.39 -6.02
CA SER A 297 -2.02 19.51 -6.65
C SER A 297 -2.35 20.87 -6.01
N SER A 298 -3.43 20.97 -5.24
CA SER A 298 -3.83 22.20 -4.55
C SER A 298 -2.97 22.52 -3.32
N GLY A 299 -2.21 21.53 -2.81
CA GLY A 299 -1.26 21.74 -1.72
C GLY A 299 0.11 22.22 -2.19
N ASP A 300 0.73 23.09 -1.44
CA ASP A 300 2.14 23.45 -1.58
C ASP A 300 3.04 22.30 -1.10
N ILE A 301 2.59 21.60 -0.05
CA ILE A 301 3.29 20.48 0.58
C ILE A 301 2.29 19.37 0.89
N LEU A 302 2.65 18.12 0.59
CA LEU A 302 1.84 16.95 0.96
C LEU A 302 2.43 16.26 2.19
N VAL A 303 1.58 15.95 3.17
CA VAL A 303 2.04 15.43 4.47
C VAL A 303 1.67 13.96 4.62
N ALA A 304 2.66 13.13 4.94
CA ALA A 304 2.47 11.73 5.32
C ALA A 304 2.87 11.53 6.78
N ILE A 305 2.03 10.83 7.55
CA ILE A 305 2.31 10.51 8.96
C ILE A 305 2.30 9.02 9.18
N LEU A 306 3.18 8.54 10.07
CA LEU A 306 3.25 7.13 10.47
C LEU A 306 3.85 7.01 11.88
N GLU A 307 3.20 6.27 12.76
CA GLU A 307 3.66 6.02 14.12
C GLU A 307 4.92 5.13 14.19
N PRO A 308 5.79 5.31 15.20
CA PRO A 308 6.96 4.44 15.42
C PRO A 308 6.63 2.96 15.58
N GLY A 309 5.45 2.65 16.13
CA GLY A 309 4.95 1.29 16.27
C GLY A 309 4.39 0.69 14.99
N ALA A 310 4.28 1.47 13.92
CA ALA A 310 3.89 0.91 12.62
C ALA A 310 5.00 -0.02 12.11
N SER A 311 4.60 -1.20 11.63
CA SER A 311 5.55 -2.19 11.11
C SER A 311 6.45 -1.58 10.05
N LYS A 312 7.75 -1.92 10.08
CA LYS A 312 8.73 -1.58 9.02
C LYS A 312 8.29 -2.06 7.63
N PHE A 313 7.36 -2.99 7.59
CA PHE A 313 6.78 -3.56 6.37
C PHE A 313 5.54 -2.78 5.90
N SER A 314 5.04 -1.82 6.69
CA SER A 314 3.92 -0.96 6.29
C SER A 314 4.45 0.21 5.47
N ILE A 315 4.39 0.09 4.15
CA ILE A 315 4.77 1.17 3.23
C ILE A 315 3.54 2.02 2.92
N PRO A 316 3.49 3.30 3.33
CA PRO A 316 2.33 4.13 3.07
C PRO A 316 2.18 4.42 1.56
N SER A 317 1.22 3.78 0.91
CA SER A 317 0.95 3.95 -0.53
C SER A 317 0.64 5.39 -0.95
N LYS A 318 0.15 6.22 -0.01
CA LYS A 318 -0.09 7.65 -0.27
C LYS A 318 1.16 8.42 -0.69
N VAL A 319 2.35 8.00 -0.25
CA VAL A 319 3.62 8.63 -0.69
C VAL A 319 3.79 8.49 -2.19
N LEU A 320 3.43 7.34 -2.78
CA LEU A 320 3.48 7.14 -4.22
C LEU A 320 2.53 8.10 -4.97
N SER A 321 1.34 8.32 -4.44
CA SER A 321 0.38 9.30 -4.96
C SER A 321 0.89 10.75 -4.84
N TYR A 322 1.57 11.06 -3.74
CA TYR A 322 2.13 12.38 -3.49
C TYR A 322 3.29 12.69 -4.43
N LEU A 323 4.18 11.72 -4.64
CA LEU A 323 5.24 11.83 -5.63
C LEU A 323 4.67 12.00 -7.05
N ALA A 324 3.60 11.23 -7.40
CA ALA A 324 2.93 11.35 -8.69
C ALA A 324 2.30 12.75 -8.91
N ALA A 325 1.76 13.36 -7.87
CA ALA A 325 1.19 14.70 -7.91
C ALA A 325 2.25 15.81 -8.12
N GLY A 326 3.53 15.49 -8.00
CA GLY A 326 4.62 16.42 -8.24
C GLY A 326 4.66 17.57 -7.23
N ARG A 327 4.49 17.25 -5.94
CA ARG A 327 4.58 18.23 -4.84
C ARG A 327 5.68 17.82 -3.85
N PRO A 328 6.27 18.79 -3.11
CA PRO A 328 7.13 18.49 -1.98
C PRO A 328 6.42 17.59 -0.97
N VAL A 329 7.12 16.59 -0.43
CA VAL A 329 6.54 15.65 0.53
C VAL A 329 7.21 15.82 1.89
N LEU A 330 6.41 16.00 2.93
CA LEU A 330 6.81 15.97 4.33
C LEU A 330 6.38 14.64 4.95
N GLY A 331 7.33 13.86 5.46
CA GLY A 331 7.08 12.63 6.21
C GLY A 331 7.29 12.83 7.72
N LEU A 332 6.24 12.74 8.53
CA LEU A 332 6.37 12.60 9.97
C LEU A 332 6.30 11.11 10.30
N MET A 333 7.45 10.44 10.23
CA MET A 333 7.54 8.99 10.31
C MET A 333 8.93 8.51 10.75
N PRO A 334 9.07 7.23 11.16
CA PRO A 334 10.39 6.65 11.41
C PRO A 334 11.30 6.69 10.17
N ALA A 335 12.56 7.08 10.37
CA ALA A 335 13.53 7.21 9.28
C ALA A 335 13.91 5.87 8.64
N ASP A 336 13.66 4.75 9.33
CA ASP A 336 13.93 3.39 8.84
C ASP A 336 12.75 2.80 8.04
N ASN A 337 11.66 3.57 7.83
CA ASN A 337 10.59 3.17 6.93
C ASN A 337 11.04 3.33 5.46
N PRO A 338 10.75 2.36 4.57
CA PRO A 338 11.11 2.45 3.15
C PRO A 338 10.65 3.74 2.45
N ALA A 339 9.43 4.19 2.75
CA ALA A 339 8.91 5.43 2.16
C ALA A 339 9.70 6.69 2.58
N ALA A 340 10.37 6.66 3.73
CA ALA A 340 11.25 7.75 4.16
C ALA A 340 12.41 7.97 3.18
N ASN A 341 13.01 6.87 2.70
CA ASN A 341 14.09 6.94 1.70
C ASN A 341 13.61 7.59 0.39
N ASP A 342 12.38 7.29 -0.03
CA ASP A 342 11.82 7.83 -1.27
C ASP A 342 11.49 9.33 -1.13
N ILE A 343 10.97 9.74 0.02
CA ILE A 343 10.73 11.16 0.32
C ILE A 343 12.05 11.95 0.29
N VAL A 344 13.10 11.43 0.95
CA VAL A 344 14.43 12.08 0.98
C VAL A 344 15.05 12.10 -0.42
N ALA A 345 14.93 11.02 -1.20
CA ALA A 345 15.45 10.97 -2.57
C ALA A 345 14.76 12.01 -3.49
N ALA A 346 13.50 12.31 -3.24
CA ALA A 346 12.76 13.38 -3.93
C ALA A 346 13.12 14.80 -3.43
N GLY A 347 13.98 14.92 -2.41
CA GLY A 347 14.33 16.21 -1.78
C GLY A 347 13.34 16.67 -0.72
N GLY A 348 12.37 15.85 -0.34
CA GLY A 348 11.45 16.14 0.77
C GLY A 348 12.11 15.96 2.13
N LEU A 349 11.37 16.28 3.19
CA LEU A 349 11.82 16.11 4.57
C LEU A 349 11.18 14.90 5.23
N VAL A 350 11.98 14.13 5.97
CA VAL A 350 11.50 13.13 6.94
C VAL A 350 11.96 13.54 8.33
N ALA A 351 11.01 13.66 9.24
CA ALA A 351 11.26 13.94 10.65
C ALA A 351 10.56 12.90 11.54
N PRO A 352 11.13 12.55 12.71
CA PRO A 352 10.48 11.61 13.61
C PRO A 352 9.14 12.16 14.13
N PRO A 353 8.13 11.32 14.41
CA PRO A 353 6.83 11.74 14.92
C PRO A 353 6.92 12.05 16.43
N THR A 354 7.73 13.04 16.79
CA THR A 354 8.01 13.50 18.13
C THR A 354 7.95 15.04 18.20
N PRO A 355 7.83 15.66 19.37
CA PRO A 355 7.86 17.14 19.47
C PRO A 355 9.10 17.76 18.80
N GLN A 356 10.24 17.11 18.89
CA GLN A 356 11.47 17.57 18.24
C GLN A 356 11.40 17.48 16.71
N GLY A 357 10.82 16.38 16.19
CA GLY A 357 10.61 16.24 14.75
C GLY A 357 9.54 17.20 14.21
N ILE A 358 8.50 17.50 14.98
CA ILE A 358 7.53 18.55 14.64
C ILE A 358 8.23 19.93 14.52
N ALA A 359 9.13 20.27 15.46
CA ALA A 359 9.89 21.52 15.40
C ALA A 359 10.77 21.59 14.13
N GLN A 360 11.44 20.49 13.77
CA GLN A 360 12.23 20.37 12.53
C GLN A 360 11.35 20.48 11.28
N ALA A 361 10.19 19.82 11.27
CA ALA A 361 9.25 19.89 10.18
C ALA A 361 8.70 21.31 9.99
N ALA A 362 8.36 22.00 11.09
CA ALA A 362 7.87 23.38 11.06
C ALA A 362 8.93 24.35 10.54
N GLU A 363 10.20 24.18 10.91
CA GLU A 363 11.31 24.97 10.37
C GLU A 363 11.45 24.76 8.85
N TRP A 364 11.40 23.52 8.37
CA TRP A 364 11.47 23.23 6.95
C TRP A 364 10.26 23.79 6.17
N VAL A 365 9.04 23.65 6.70
CA VAL A 365 7.83 24.24 6.09
C VAL A 365 7.95 25.75 5.99
N ALA A 366 8.43 26.44 7.05
CA ALA A 366 8.65 27.87 7.04
C ALA A 366 9.72 28.28 5.98
N ALA A 367 10.81 27.51 5.90
CA ALA A 367 11.91 27.83 4.97
C ALA A 367 11.49 27.73 3.50
N ILE A 368 10.62 26.78 3.13
CA ILE A 368 10.17 26.61 1.73
C ILE A 368 8.81 27.25 1.47
N GLY A 369 8.09 27.68 2.51
CA GLY A 369 6.75 28.26 2.40
C GLY A 369 6.71 29.50 1.51
N ASP A 370 7.67 30.39 1.68
CA ASP A 370 7.80 31.63 0.92
C ASP A 370 8.51 31.48 -0.44
N ASP A 371 9.13 30.31 -0.71
CA ASP A 371 9.91 30.11 -1.93
C ASP A 371 9.21 29.18 -2.92
N GLY A 372 8.41 29.78 -3.79
CA GLY A 372 7.69 29.06 -4.85
C GLY A 372 8.61 28.35 -5.85
N ALA A 373 9.82 28.86 -6.08
CA ALA A 373 10.78 28.24 -7.00
C ALA A 373 11.35 26.95 -6.39
N VAL A 374 11.72 26.97 -5.11
CA VAL A 374 12.15 25.77 -4.39
C VAL A 374 11.03 24.73 -4.34
N ARG A 375 9.78 25.12 -4.03
CA ARG A 375 8.65 24.19 -4.05
C ARG A 375 8.44 23.55 -5.43
N ALA A 376 8.56 24.33 -6.50
CA ALA A 376 8.44 23.82 -7.87
C ALA A 376 9.56 22.82 -8.21
N GLU A 377 10.81 23.11 -7.83
CA GLU A 377 11.96 22.21 -8.03
C GLU A 377 11.76 20.89 -7.27
N LEU A 378 11.39 20.94 -5.99
CA LEU A 378 11.12 19.76 -5.19
C LEU A 378 9.94 18.94 -5.76
N GLY A 379 8.91 19.60 -6.25
CA GLY A 379 7.79 18.96 -6.94
C GLY A 379 8.22 18.23 -8.20
N GLN A 380 9.07 18.85 -9.03
CA GLN A 380 9.63 18.19 -10.23
C GLN A 380 10.47 16.97 -9.87
N ARG A 381 11.29 17.03 -8.81
CA ARG A 381 12.06 15.88 -8.30
C ARG A 381 11.13 14.76 -7.83
N SER A 382 10.04 15.09 -7.12
CA SER A 382 9.03 14.13 -6.70
C SER A 382 8.42 13.39 -7.89
N ARG A 383 7.95 14.13 -8.89
CA ARG A 383 7.36 13.56 -10.11
C ARG A 383 8.37 12.71 -10.88
N LYS A 384 9.59 13.20 -11.05
CA LYS A 384 10.65 12.47 -11.74
C LYS A 384 10.99 11.16 -11.04
N LEU A 385 11.09 11.16 -9.71
CA LEU A 385 11.31 9.93 -8.96
C LEU A 385 10.16 8.92 -9.14
N ALA A 386 8.91 9.41 -9.16
CA ALA A 386 7.75 8.56 -9.42
C ALA A 386 7.82 7.91 -10.81
N GLU A 387 8.18 8.66 -11.83
CA GLU A 387 8.34 8.17 -13.21
C GLU A 387 9.52 7.21 -13.37
N ASP A 388 10.68 7.55 -12.81
CA ASP A 388 11.90 6.73 -12.95
C ASP A 388 11.84 5.41 -12.18
N LYS A 389 11.21 5.41 -10.98
CA LYS A 389 11.26 4.26 -10.06
C LYS A 389 9.96 3.50 -9.95
N PHE A 390 8.82 4.17 -10.10
CA PHE A 390 7.50 3.64 -9.75
C PHE A 390 6.53 3.59 -10.95
N ASP A 391 7.05 3.61 -12.19
CA ASP A 391 6.24 3.43 -13.37
C ASP A 391 5.76 1.97 -13.49
N ILE A 392 4.44 1.79 -13.62
CA ILE A 392 3.80 0.46 -13.68
C ILE A 392 4.32 -0.38 -14.85
N SER A 393 4.69 0.25 -15.97
CA SER A 393 5.17 -0.50 -17.14
C SER A 393 6.50 -1.18 -16.82
N HIS A 394 7.46 -0.45 -16.28
CA HIS A 394 8.75 -1.00 -15.88
C HIS A 394 8.62 -2.07 -14.79
N ILE A 395 7.74 -1.85 -13.82
CA ILE A 395 7.46 -2.79 -12.73
C ILE A 395 6.81 -4.06 -13.28
N THR A 396 5.85 -3.93 -14.19
CA THR A 396 5.22 -5.10 -14.84
C THR A 396 6.22 -5.94 -15.62
N ASP A 397 7.21 -5.32 -16.29
CA ASP A 397 8.27 -6.05 -16.99
C ASP A 397 9.13 -6.89 -16.03
N GLN A 398 9.38 -6.38 -14.82
CA GLN A 398 10.08 -7.15 -13.77
C GLN A 398 9.23 -8.32 -13.27
N PHE A 399 7.90 -8.12 -13.09
CA PHE A 399 6.97 -9.20 -12.77
C PHE A 399 6.93 -10.24 -13.87
N ALA A 400 6.77 -9.85 -15.13
CA ALA A 400 6.73 -10.77 -16.28
C ALA A 400 7.99 -11.63 -16.37
N LYS A 401 9.18 -11.05 -16.16
CA LYS A 401 10.46 -11.79 -16.07
C LYS A 401 10.45 -12.80 -14.91
N THR A 402 9.97 -12.38 -13.74
CA THR A 402 9.91 -13.25 -12.54
C THR A 402 8.96 -14.41 -12.75
N LEU A 403 7.79 -14.17 -13.37
CA LEU A 403 6.77 -15.19 -13.68
C LEU A 403 7.28 -16.18 -14.72
N SER A 404 7.89 -15.69 -15.80
CA SER A 404 8.49 -16.54 -16.84
C SER A 404 9.63 -17.40 -16.29
N ALA A 405 10.43 -16.86 -15.37
CA ALA A 405 11.47 -17.63 -14.71
C ALA A 405 10.89 -18.70 -13.77
N ALA A 406 9.82 -18.39 -13.01
CA ALA A 406 9.14 -19.37 -12.17
C ALA A 406 8.54 -20.51 -12.97
N ALA A 407 7.90 -20.23 -14.12
CA ALA A 407 7.33 -21.24 -15.01
C ALA A 407 8.37 -22.21 -15.60
N LYS A 408 9.64 -21.77 -15.74
CA LYS A 408 10.74 -22.61 -16.27
C LYS A 408 11.44 -23.47 -15.20
N GLU A 409 11.19 -23.21 -13.92
CA GLU A 409 11.77 -23.94 -12.78
C GLU A 409 10.88 -25.11 -12.32
N ALA A 410 9.77 -25.38 -13.02
CA ALA A 410 8.81 -26.44 -12.73
C ALA A 410 9.26 -27.81 -13.20
#